data_c8821104d0f254f9d410a93745565314
#
_entry.id   c8821104d0f254f9d410a93745565314
#
_cell.length_a   1.000
_cell.length_b   1.000
_cell.length_c   1.000
_cell.angle_alpha   90.00
_cell.angle_beta   90.00
_cell.angle_gamma   90.00
#
_symmetry.space_group_name_H-M   'P 1'
#
loop_
_entity.id
_entity.type
_entity.pdbx_description
1 polymer ?
#
loop_
_entity_poly.entity_id
_entity_poly.type
_entity_poly.pdbx_seq_one_letter_code
_entity_poly.pdbx_strand_id
1 'polypeptide(L)'
;ASGTFEADELMVTAEATGKILELKLDEGQQLKENQQIGMIDGKGVELQKEQVLASINAIDEKTNSANPQIQVLQSQMNAQKANISVLQEQLSTAIRERNRVSNLVKSDAATKKQLDDANSQVAVVQKQISVANAQLQTLNQQISSTKEQVSIQNRAILSEKNPNQKKVLQIDDQLKHNIIASPINGTVLTKYMYKGEFATVGKPIFKMANLDEMLLRAYFTGDQLAKIKVGQTVKILVDAGNGETKELNGKIEWISQKSEFTPKTIQTKDERANLVYASKIRVKNDGFLKIGMYGEVKL
;
A
#
# COMPACT_ATOMS: atom_id res chain seq x y z
N ALA A 1 18.96 42.29 -25.93
CA ALA A 1 17.64 41.72 -25.67
C ALA A 1 17.30 41.91 -24.19
N SER A 2 16.05 42.13 -23.86
CA SER A 2 15.62 42.37 -22.48
C SER A 2 14.44 41.44 -22.11
N GLY A 3 14.27 41.22 -20.83
CA GLY A 3 13.20 40.37 -20.31
C GLY A 3 12.98 40.52 -18.83
N THR A 4 12.13 39.65 -18.28
CA THR A 4 11.83 39.61 -16.86
C THR A 4 12.18 38.25 -16.26
N PHE A 5 12.62 38.26 -15.02
CA PHE A 5 12.87 37.04 -14.28
C PHE A 5 11.57 36.42 -13.80
N GLU A 6 11.42 35.14 -14.07
CA GLU A 6 10.30 34.29 -13.65
C GLU A 6 10.86 33.11 -12.86
N ALA A 7 10.01 32.42 -12.12
CA ALA A 7 10.30 31.15 -11.51
C ALA A 7 9.21 30.13 -11.88
N ASP A 8 9.56 28.86 -11.87
CA ASP A 8 8.57 27.80 -12.04
C ASP A 8 7.74 27.69 -10.75
N GLU A 9 6.56 28.29 -10.79
CA GLU A 9 5.65 28.34 -9.66
C GLU A 9 4.83 27.05 -9.57
N LEU A 10 4.83 26.43 -8.40
CA LEU A 10 4.02 25.26 -8.08
C LEU A 10 2.90 25.65 -7.11
N MET A 11 1.66 25.30 -7.47
CA MET A 11 0.51 25.46 -6.61
C MET A 11 0.26 24.19 -5.83
N VAL A 12 0.39 24.25 -4.50
CA VAL A 12 0.08 23.13 -3.63
C VAL A 12 -1.39 23.23 -3.22
N THR A 13 -2.14 22.17 -3.53
CA THR A 13 -3.58 22.09 -3.27
C THR A 13 -3.88 21.06 -2.19
N ALA A 14 -5.03 21.19 -1.54
CA ALA A 14 -5.51 20.21 -0.58
C ALA A 14 -5.80 18.86 -1.27
N GLU A 15 -5.31 17.77 -0.70
CA GLU A 15 -5.55 16.40 -1.18
C GLU A 15 -6.66 15.71 -0.38
N ALA A 16 -7.08 16.31 0.75
CA ALA A 16 -8.17 15.82 1.58
C ALA A 16 -9.20 16.92 1.87
N THR A 17 -10.38 16.51 2.27
CA THR A 17 -11.45 17.41 2.69
C THR A 17 -11.59 17.40 4.21
N GLY A 18 -11.53 18.59 4.84
CA GLY A 18 -11.65 18.73 6.28
C GLY A 18 -11.20 20.08 6.77
N LYS A 19 -11.29 20.29 8.08
CA LYS A 19 -10.78 21.51 8.73
C LYS A 19 -9.26 21.44 8.86
N ILE A 20 -8.57 22.54 8.55
CA ILE A 20 -7.12 22.64 8.76
C ILE A 20 -6.87 22.77 10.27
N LEU A 21 -6.31 21.73 10.87
CA LEU A 21 -6.00 21.68 12.31
C LEU A 21 -4.72 22.46 12.62
N GLU A 22 -3.74 22.37 11.74
CA GLU A 22 -2.46 23.03 11.87
C GLU A 22 -1.93 23.43 10.49
N LEU A 23 -1.33 24.62 10.39
CA LEU A 23 -0.64 25.07 9.20
C LEU A 23 0.49 26.05 9.64
N LYS A 24 1.70 25.51 9.72
CA LYS A 24 2.94 26.23 10.07
C LYS A 24 3.62 26.67 8.78
N LEU A 25 3.16 27.75 8.23
CA LEU A 25 3.59 28.24 6.92
C LEU A 25 3.52 29.76 6.90
N ASP A 26 4.62 30.39 6.50
CA ASP A 26 4.69 31.84 6.28
C ASP A 26 5.26 32.15 4.90
N GLU A 27 4.81 33.28 4.31
CA GLU A 27 5.34 33.76 3.04
C GLU A 27 6.82 34.11 3.17
N GLY A 28 7.63 33.74 2.20
CA GLY A 28 9.09 33.86 2.25
C GLY A 28 9.82 32.74 2.97
N GLN A 29 9.11 31.81 3.62
CA GLN A 29 9.71 30.66 4.30
C GLN A 29 10.30 29.68 3.29
N GLN A 30 11.53 29.19 3.55
CA GLN A 30 12.13 28.10 2.79
C GLN A 30 11.66 26.76 3.34
N LEU A 31 11.24 25.87 2.46
CA LEU A 31 10.77 24.52 2.75
C LEU A 31 11.66 23.49 2.06
N LYS A 32 11.82 22.34 2.72
CA LYS A 32 12.47 21.17 2.14
C LYS A 32 11.41 20.24 1.56
N GLU A 33 11.77 19.49 0.55
CA GLU A 33 10.93 18.43 0.00
C GLU A 33 10.49 17.45 1.11
N ASN A 34 9.22 17.06 1.10
CA ASN A 34 8.56 16.23 2.10
C ASN A 34 8.50 16.81 3.53
N GLN A 35 8.84 18.09 3.71
CA GLN A 35 8.67 18.76 5.00
C GLN A 35 7.17 18.91 5.30
N GLN A 36 6.73 18.31 6.39
CA GLN A 36 5.36 18.49 6.88
C GLN A 36 5.19 19.90 7.43
N ILE A 37 4.15 20.60 6.97
CA ILE A 37 3.84 21.99 7.32
C ILE A 37 2.45 22.17 7.93
N GLY A 38 1.60 21.16 7.80
CA GLY A 38 0.25 21.22 8.34
C GLY A 38 -0.47 19.90 8.32
N MET A 39 -1.71 19.92 8.80
CA MET A 39 -2.58 18.75 8.86
C MET A 39 -4.05 19.17 8.71
N ILE A 40 -4.78 18.43 7.90
CA ILE A 40 -6.23 18.48 7.74
C ILE A 40 -6.86 17.44 8.66
N ASP A 41 -8.02 17.73 9.23
CA ASP A 41 -8.75 16.82 10.11
C ASP A 41 -9.13 15.53 9.38
N GLY A 42 -8.56 14.41 9.84
CA GLY A 42 -8.82 13.07 9.35
C GLY A 42 -9.57 12.17 10.34
N LYS A 43 -10.12 12.72 11.44
CA LYS A 43 -10.73 11.93 12.51
C LYS A 43 -11.80 10.96 12.03
N GLY A 44 -12.64 11.38 11.07
CA GLY A 44 -13.64 10.50 10.47
C GLY A 44 -13.02 9.30 9.74
N VAL A 45 -11.91 9.50 9.05
CA VAL A 45 -11.17 8.45 8.34
C VAL A 45 -10.46 7.51 9.32
N GLU A 46 -9.92 8.04 10.44
CA GLU A 46 -9.36 7.22 11.52
C GLU A 46 -10.39 6.28 12.14
N LEU A 47 -11.59 6.81 12.48
CA LEU A 47 -12.68 6.00 13.01
C LEU A 47 -13.12 4.91 12.03
N GLN A 48 -13.15 5.21 10.73
CA GLN A 48 -13.42 4.21 9.70
C GLN A 48 -12.37 3.11 9.68
N LYS A 49 -11.07 3.45 9.84
CA LYS A 49 -9.99 2.48 9.98
C LYS A 49 -10.19 1.57 11.20
N GLU A 50 -10.48 2.18 12.35
CA GLU A 50 -10.76 1.43 13.59
C GLU A 50 -11.93 0.45 13.43
N GLN A 51 -13.01 0.86 12.76
CA GLN A 51 -14.14 0.00 12.45
C GLN A 51 -13.75 -1.21 11.59
N VAL A 52 -12.92 -1.00 10.55
CA VAL A 52 -12.46 -2.10 9.70
C VAL A 52 -11.51 -3.03 10.46
N LEU A 53 -10.63 -2.49 11.33
CA LEU A 53 -9.77 -3.30 12.19
C LEU A 53 -10.58 -4.13 13.19
N ALA A 54 -11.63 -3.56 13.80
CA ALA A 54 -12.55 -4.31 14.64
C ALA A 54 -13.25 -5.45 13.87
N SER A 55 -13.63 -5.21 12.62
CA SER A 55 -14.20 -6.25 11.74
C SER A 55 -13.21 -7.38 11.46
N ILE A 56 -11.91 -7.06 11.27
CA ILE A 56 -10.85 -8.07 11.10
C ILE A 56 -10.71 -8.93 12.35
N ASN A 57 -10.69 -8.31 13.54
CA ASN A 57 -10.61 -9.03 14.81
C ASN A 57 -11.83 -9.95 15.02
N ALA A 58 -13.02 -9.47 14.69
CA ALA A 58 -14.24 -10.29 14.76
C ALA A 58 -14.22 -11.50 13.81
N ILE A 59 -13.53 -11.41 12.67
CA ILE A 59 -13.31 -12.54 11.75
C ILE A 59 -12.42 -13.60 12.42
N ASP A 60 -11.35 -13.19 13.11
CA ASP A 60 -10.47 -14.13 13.83
C ASP A 60 -11.22 -14.85 14.96
N GLU A 61 -12.10 -14.16 15.69
CA GLU A 61 -12.92 -14.74 16.76
C GLU A 61 -14.00 -15.71 16.25
N LYS A 62 -14.43 -15.57 14.99
CA LYS A 62 -15.40 -16.49 14.34
C LYS A 62 -14.81 -17.85 13.96
N THR A 63 -13.48 -17.99 13.96
CA THR A 63 -12.87 -19.28 13.62
C THR A 63 -13.19 -20.33 14.65
N ASN A 64 -13.58 -21.50 14.14
CA ASN A 64 -13.98 -22.63 14.98
C ASN A 64 -12.79 -23.55 15.26
N SER A 65 -12.80 -24.16 16.45
CA SER A 65 -11.88 -25.26 16.80
C SER A 65 -12.57 -26.61 16.67
N ALA A 66 -11.95 -27.53 15.95
CA ALA A 66 -12.40 -28.92 15.85
C ALA A 66 -12.03 -29.73 17.11
N ASN A 67 -11.20 -29.19 18.02
CA ASN A 67 -10.64 -29.93 19.14
C ASN A 67 -11.69 -30.59 20.07
N PRO A 68 -12.77 -29.94 20.52
CA PRO A 68 -13.74 -30.56 21.40
C PRO A 68 -14.40 -31.80 20.76
N GLN A 69 -14.81 -31.68 19.48
CA GLN A 69 -15.45 -32.78 18.77
C GLN A 69 -14.46 -33.94 18.49
N ILE A 70 -13.22 -33.62 18.17
CA ILE A 70 -12.16 -34.61 17.96
C ILE A 70 -11.84 -35.35 19.27
N GLN A 71 -11.80 -34.65 20.41
CA GLN A 71 -11.55 -35.30 21.70
C GLN A 71 -12.63 -36.34 22.03
N VAL A 72 -13.90 -36.05 21.77
CA VAL A 72 -14.99 -37.01 21.93
C VAL A 72 -14.79 -38.24 21.05
N LEU A 73 -14.52 -38.05 19.76
CA LEU A 73 -14.26 -39.16 18.82
C LEU A 73 -13.00 -39.95 19.18
N GLN A 74 -11.95 -39.29 19.69
CA GLN A 74 -10.74 -39.94 20.19
C GLN A 74 -11.02 -40.81 21.42
N SER A 75 -11.87 -40.34 22.33
CA SER A 75 -12.29 -41.14 23.49
C SER A 75 -13.05 -42.39 23.05
N GLN A 76 -13.98 -42.25 22.10
CA GLN A 76 -14.70 -43.37 21.50
C GLN A 76 -13.75 -44.37 20.82
N MET A 77 -12.75 -43.84 20.08
CA MET A 77 -11.72 -44.64 19.43
C MET A 77 -10.88 -45.44 20.45
N ASN A 78 -10.53 -44.83 21.57
CA ASN A 78 -9.79 -45.48 22.66
C ASN A 78 -10.60 -46.60 23.29
N ALA A 79 -11.91 -46.38 23.54
CA ALA A 79 -12.83 -47.37 24.03
C ALA A 79 -12.95 -48.56 23.05
N GLN A 80 -13.03 -48.28 21.73
CA GLN A 80 -13.08 -49.31 20.68
C GLN A 80 -11.77 -50.11 20.59
N LYS A 81 -10.61 -49.48 20.78
CA LYS A 81 -9.32 -50.16 20.85
C LYS A 81 -9.27 -51.13 22.06
N ALA A 82 -9.75 -50.67 23.20
CA ALA A 82 -9.84 -51.53 24.39
C ALA A 82 -10.77 -52.75 24.16
N ASN A 83 -11.92 -52.55 23.49
CA ASN A 83 -12.80 -53.65 23.08
C ASN A 83 -12.09 -54.64 22.15
N ILE A 84 -11.35 -54.19 21.14
CA ILE A 84 -10.55 -55.04 20.27
C ILE A 84 -9.53 -55.83 21.06
N SER A 85 -8.88 -55.26 22.06
CA SER A 85 -7.91 -55.94 22.92
C SER A 85 -8.58 -57.11 23.70
N VAL A 86 -9.77 -56.88 24.22
CA VAL A 86 -10.55 -57.94 24.89
C VAL A 86 -10.90 -59.06 23.94
N LEU A 87 -11.37 -58.75 22.72
CA LEU A 87 -11.68 -59.75 21.69
C LEU A 87 -10.42 -60.51 21.22
N GLN A 88 -9.28 -59.87 21.18
CA GLN A 88 -8.01 -60.55 20.87
C GLN A 88 -7.60 -61.55 21.94
N GLU A 89 -7.80 -61.24 23.20
CA GLU A 89 -7.57 -62.18 24.31
C GLU A 89 -8.56 -63.36 24.28
N GLN A 90 -9.85 -63.09 23.98
CA GLN A 90 -10.85 -64.15 23.75
C GLN A 90 -10.47 -65.05 22.57
N LEU A 91 -9.97 -64.46 21.46
CA LEU A 91 -9.48 -65.21 20.31
C LEU A 91 -8.31 -66.10 20.71
N SER A 92 -7.35 -65.59 21.46
CA SER A 92 -6.19 -66.35 21.96
C SER A 92 -6.66 -67.56 22.78
N THR A 93 -7.63 -67.37 23.65
CA THR A 93 -8.22 -68.42 24.48
C THR A 93 -8.96 -69.46 23.62
N ALA A 94 -9.80 -69.02 22.68
CA ALA A 94 -10.49 -69.91 21.74
C ALA A 94 -9.50 -70.76 20.86
N ILE A 95 -8.41 -70.15 20.43
CA ILE A 95 -7.39 -70.89 19.68
C ILE A 95 -6.69 -71.96 20.54
N ARG A 96 -6.35 -71.62 21.80
CA ARG A 96 -5.78 -72.58 22.75
C ARG A 96 -6.72 -73.78 22.93
N GLU A 97 -8.01 -73.47 23.15
CA GLU A 97 -9.05 -74.50 23.33
C GLU A 97 -9.22 -75.39 22.07
N ARG A 98 -9.32 -74.79 20.87
CA ARG A 98 -9.36 -75.49 19.60
C ARG A 98 -8.16 -76.45 19.43
N ASN A 99 -6.94 -75.94 19.76
CA ASN A 99 -5.72 -76.80 19.67
C ASN A 99 -5.74 -77.98 20.64
N ARG A 100 -6.26 -77.72 21.89
CA ARG A 100 -6.45 -78.78 22.88
C ARG A 100 -7.42 -79.89 22.35
N VAL A 101 -8.59 -79.44 21.89
CA VAL A 101 -9.62 -80.35 21.35
C VAL A 101 -9.07 -81.07 20.12
N SER A 102 -8.33 -80.46 19.21
CA SER A 102 -7.73 -81.07 18.03
C SER A 102 -6.75 -82.15 18.43
N ASN A 103 -5.95 -82.00 19.47
CA ASN A 103 -5.06 -83.04 19.95
C ASN A 103 -5.79 -84.22 20.58
N LEU A 104 -6.90 -83.97 21.30
CA LEU A 104 -7.74 -85.01 21.90
C LEU A 104 -8.47 -85.80 20.82
N VAL A 105 -8.91 -85.23 19.71
CA VAL A 105 -9.50 -85.89 18.56
C VAL A 105 -8.46 -86.81 17.89
N LYS A 106 -7.19 -86.40 17.76
CA LYS A 106 -6.10 -87.18 17.23
C LYS A 106 -5.78 -88.46 18.06
N SER A 107 -6.08 -88.37 19.39
CA SER A 107 -5.92 -89.47 20.35
C SER A 107 -7.22 -90.25 20.60
N ASP A 108 -8.24 -90.08 19.76
CA ASP A 108 -9.61 -90.69 19.94
C ASP A 108 -10.26 -90.33 21.28
N ALA A 109 -9.82 -89.27 22.01
CA ALA A 109 -10.36 -88.83 23.30
C ALA A 109 -11.41 -87.71 23.19
N ALA A 110 -11.75 -87.28 21.94
CA ALA A 110 -12.82 -86.31 21.68
C ALA A 110 -13.46 -86.55 20.30
N THR A 111 -14.68 -85.99 20.11
CA THR A 111 -15.43 -86.21 18.85
C THR A 111 -15.10 -85.14 17.80
N LYS A 112 -15.27 -85.43 16.51
CA LYS A 112 -15.16 -84.47 15.40
C LYS A 112 -16.10 -83.31 15.57
N LYS A 113 -17.31 -83.51 16.09
CA LYS A 113 -18.27 -82.46 16.37
C LYS A 113 -17.70 -81.42 17.35
N GLN A 114 -17.02 -81.87 18.43
CA GLN A 114 -16.40 -80.95 19.40
C GLN A 114 -15.30 -80.11 18.75
N LEU A 115 -14.53 -80.66 17.75
CA LEU A 115 -13.55 -79.90 17.00
C LEU A 115 -14.21 -78.85 16.09
N ASP A 116 -15.33 -79.21 15.45
CA ASP A 116 -16.09 -78.30 14.59
C ASP A 116 -16.71 -77.17 15.39
N ASP A 117 -17.20 -77.42 16.57
CA ASP A 117 -17.73 -76.45 17.47
C ASP A 117 -16.62 -75.47 17.97
N ALA A 118 -15.42 -76.00 18.27
CA ALA A 118 -14.27 -75.16 18.63
C ALA A 118 -13.75 -74.33 17.47
N ASN A 119 -13.71 -74.83 16.23
CA ASN A 119 -13.39 -74.11 15.02
C ASN A 119 -14.39 -72.95 14.77
N SER A 120 -15.69 -73.23 14.96
CA SER A 120 -16.76 -72.29 14.79
C SER A 120 -16.60 -71.11 15.79
N GLN A 121 -16.24 -71.41 17.06
CA GLN A 121 -16.01 -70.38 18.10
C GLN A 121 -14.84 -69.46 17.70
N VAL A 122 -13.72 -69.98 17.20
CA VAL A 122 -12.61 -69.18 16.69
C VAL A 122 -13.06 -68.28 15.52
N ALA A 123 -13.83 -68.83 14.57
CA ALA A 123 -14.34 -68.08 13.43
C ALA A 123 -15.29 -66.91 13.87
N VAL A 124 -16.13 -67.16 14.86
CA VAL A 124 -17.04 -66.13 15.44
C VAL A 124 -16.25 -64.97 16.02
N VAL A 125 -15.26 -65.26 16.91
CA VAL A 125 -14.44 -64.20 17.52
C VAL A 125 -13.61 -63.45 16.48
N GLN A 126 -13.06 -64.12 15.48
CA GLN A 126 -12.37 -63.47 14.36
C GLN A 126 -13.28 -62.50 13.60
N LYS A 127 -14.53 -62.87 13.37
CA LYS A 127 -15.53 -61.98 12.73
C LYS A 127 -15.86 -60.78 13.61
N GLN A 128 -15.99 -60.98 14.93
CA GLN A 128 -16.20 -59.88 15.88
C GLN A 128 -15.05 -58.89 15.87
N ILE A 129 -13.79 -59.34 15.82
CA ILE A 129 -12.61 -58.49 15.66
C ILE A 129 -12.65 -57.71 14.33
N SER A 130 -13.04 -58.39 13.23
CA SER A 130 -13.16 -57.73 11.93
C SER A 130 -14.21 -56.59 11.99
N VAL A 131 -15.36 -56.83 12.57
CA VAL A 131 -16.41 -55.77 12.77
C VAL A 131 -15.89 -54.63 13.66
N ALA A 132 -15.21 -54.95 14.74
CA ALA A 132 -14.66 -53.95 15.66
C ALA A 132 -13.58 -53.10 15.01
N ASN A 133 -12.74 -53.69 14.15
CA ASN A 133 -11.74 -52.93 13.37
C ASN A 133 -12.40 -52.07 12.28
N ALA A 134 -13.46 -52.50 11.62
CA ALA A 134 -14.22 -51.67 10.68
C ALA A 134 -14.82 -50.48 11.39
N GLN A 135 -15.32 -50.64 12.63
CA GLN A 135 -15.85 -49.55 13.44
C GLN A 135 -14.76 -48.56 13.85
N LEU A 136 -13.56 -49.05 14.21
CA LEU A 136 -12.39 -48.21 14.47
C LEU A 136 -12.00 -47.38 13.24
N GLN A 137 -12.02 -47.97 12.04
CA GLN A 137 -11.76 -47.26 10.79
C GLN A 137 -12.78 -46.15 10.53
N THR A 138 -14.07 -46.43 10.78
CA THR A 138 -15.14 -45.45 10.66
C THR A 138 -14.89 -44.25 11.59
N LEU A 139 -14.52 -44.45 12.86
CA LEU A 139 -14.16 -43.39 13.79
C LEU A 139 -12.99 -42.54 13.32
N ASN A 140 -11.93 -43.17 12.77
CA ASN A 140 -10.80 -42.48 12.18
C ASN A 140 -11.25 -41.58 11.01
N GLN A 141 -12.15 -42.10 10.17
CA GLN A 141 -12.68 -41.37 9.03
C GLN A 141 -13.55 -40.18 9.47
N GLN A 142 -14.34 -40.35 10.53
CA GLN A 142 -15.12 -39.28 11.13
C GLN A 142 -14.22 -38.17 11.70
N ILE A 143 -13.11 -38.49 12.38
CA ILE A 143 -12.12 -37.53 12.86
C ILE A 143 -11.52 -36.75 11.67
N SER A 144 -11.12 -37.43 10.62
CA SER A 144 -10.56 -36.81 9.41
C SER A 144 -11.58 -35.87 8.75
N SER A 145 -12.81 -36.35 8.58
CA SER A 145 -13.90 -35.55 7.99
C SER A 145 -14.24 -34.31 8.83
N THR A 146 -14.28 -34.44 10.17
CA THR A 146 -14.51 -33.30 11.08
C THR A 146 -13.42 -32.26 10.96
N LYS A 147 -12.13 -32.69 10.91
CA LYS A 147 -11.01 -31.78 10.70
C LYS A 147 -11.12 -31.02 9.38
N GLU A 148 -11.41 -31.74 8.31
CA GLU A 148 -11.54 -31.16 6.96
C GLU A 148 -12.71 -30.17 6.90
N GLN A 149 -13.87 -30.52 7.45
CA GLN A 149 -15.04 -29.65 7.48
C GLN A 149 -14.75 -28.33 8.21
N VAL A 150 -14.13 -28.39 9.40
CA VAL A 150 -13.77 -27.19 10.16
C VAL A 150 -12.68 -26.38 9.42
N SER A 151 -11.72 -27.07 8.78
CA SER A 151 -10.70 -26.39 7.96
C SER A 151 -11.31 -25.63 6.79
N ILE A 152 -12.25 -26.24 6.05
CA ILE A 152 -12.96 -25.58 4.95
C ILE A 152 -13.76 -24.38 5.45
N GLN A 153 -14.48 -24.55 6.57
CA GLN A 153 -15.27 -23.48 7.18
C GLN A 153 -14.38 -22.30 7.63
N ASN A 154 -13.26 -22.60 8.31
CA ASN A 154 -12.30 -21.57 8.73
C ASN A 154 -11.64 -20.86 7.54
N ARG A 155 -11.34 -21.60 6.47
CA ARG A 155 -10.80 -21.02 5.23
C ARG A 155 -11.79 -20.05 4.60
N ALA A 156 -13.07 -20.38 4.57
CA ALA A 156 -14.11 -19.47 4.09
C ALA A 156 -14.20 -18.20 4.95
N ILE A 157 -14.20 -18.33 6.29
CA ILE A 157 -14.21 -17.21 7.22
C ILE A 157 -12.96 -16.32 7.04
N LEU A 158 -11.77 -16.94 7.00
CA LEU A 158 -10.50 -16.21 6.84
C LEU A 158 -10.35 -15.56 5.48
N SER A 159 -11.04 -16.05 4.44
CA SER A 159 -11.02 -15.42 3.12
C SER A 159 -11.61 -13.99 3.14
N GLU A 160 -12.48 -13.68 4.09
CA GLU A 160 -13.04 -12.34 4.29
C GLU A 160 -12.01 -11.35 4.89
N LYS A 161 -10.92 -11.84 5.48
CA LYS A 161 -9.88 -11.02 6.11
C LYS A 161 -9.09 -10.22 5.09
N ASN A 162 -8.74 -10.84 3.96
CA ASN A 162 -7.89 -10.23 2.94
C ASN A 162 -8.49 -8.94 2.31
N PRO A 163 -9.77 -8.91 1.89
CA PRO A 163 -10.43 -7.69 1.44
C PRO A 163 -10.41 -6.57 2.50
N ASN A 164 -10.67 -6.92 3.77
CA ASN A 164 -10.66 -5.94 4.86
C ASN A 164 -9.25 -5.39 5.12
N GLN A 165 -8.20 -6.21 5.03
CA GLN A 165 -6.81 -5.75 5.11
C GLN A 165 -6.48 -4.76 3.97
N LYS A 166 -6.93 -5.04 2.74
CA LYS A 166 -6.77 -4.10 1.61
C LYS A 166 -7.51 -2.80 1.84
N LYS A 167 -8.69 -2.86 2.47
CA LYS A 167 -9.44 -1.66 2.84
C LYS A 167 -8.70 -0.81 3.89
N VAL A 168 -8.03 -1.44 4.86
CA VAL A 168 -7.16 -0.72 5.82
C VAL A 168 -6.05 0.01 5.08
N LEU A 169 -5.36 -0.64 4.13
CA LEU A 169 -4.30 0.01 3.34
C LEU A 169 -4.82 1.20 2.53
N GLN A 170 -6.03 1.09 1.97
CA GLN A 170 -6.67 2.20 1.25
C GLN A 170 -6.98 3.37 2.20
N ILE A 171 -7.46 3.09 3.40
CA ILE A 171 -7.75 4.12 4.41
C ILE A 171 -6.44 4.75 4.90
N ASP A 172 -5.36 3.97 5.08
CA ASP A 172 -4.05 4.49 5.43
C ASP A 172 -3.49 5.45 4.36
N ASP A 173 -3.74 5.14 3.10
CA ASP A 173 -3.37 6.03 2.01
C ASP A 173 -4.19 7.33 2.05
N GLN A 174 -5.51 7.25 2.29
CA GLN A 174 -6.34 8.43 2.49
C GLN A 174 -5.85 9.29 3.66
N LEU A 175 -5.41 8.69 4.77
CA LEU A 175 -4.88 9.42 5.92
C LEU A 175 -3.58 10.16 5.61
N LYS A 176 -2.75 9.68 4.70
CA LYS A 176 -1.55 10.39 4.25
C LYS A 176 -1.90 11.70 3.55
N HIS A 177 -2.98 11.73 2.78
CA HIS A 177 -3.46 12.92 2.08
C HIS A 177 -3.97 14.03 3.04
N ASN A 178 -4.19 13.70 4.32
CA ASN A 178 -4.50 14.72 5.34
C ASN A 178 -3.25 15.50 5.80
N ILE A 179 -2.05 15.02 5.47
CA ILE A 179 -0.80 15.70 5.80
C ILE A 179 -0.48 16.70 4.69
N ILE A 180 -0.31 17.97 5.07
CA ILE A 180 0.13 19.02 4.15
C ILE A 180 1.66 19.03 4.21
N ALA A 181 2.32 18.71 3.10
CA ALA A 181 3.78 18.70 3.00
C ALA A 181 4.25 19.47 1.77
N SER A 182 5.50 19.90 1.78
CA SER A 182 6.12 20.52 0.61
C SER A 182 6.50 19.47 -0.43
N PRO A 183 6.05 19.59 -1.69
CA PRO A 183 6.40 18.63 -2.74
C PRO A 183 7.81 18.81 -3.32
N ILE A 184 8.43 19.98 -3.10
CA ILE A 184 9.78 20.32 -3.61
C ILE A 184 10.57 21.12 -2.59
N ASN A 185 11.88 21.27 -2.80
CA ASN A 185 12.66 22.30 -2.11
C ASN A 185 12.34 23.66 -2.74
N GLY A 186 12.00 24.67 -1.92
CA GLY A 186 11.68 25.98 -2.47
C GLY A 186 11.20 26.97 -1.40
N THR A 187 10.82 28.14 -1.87
CA THR A 187 10.34 29.24 -1.04
C THR A 187 8.84 29.44 -1.26
N VAL A 188 8.11 29.66 -0.18
CA VAL A 188 6.68 29.99 -0.21
C VAL A 188 6.50 31.39 -0.77
N LEU A 189 5.72 31.52 -1.83
CA LEU A 189 5.43 32.80 -2.48
C LEU A 189 4.14 33.43 -1.94
N THR A 190 3.08 32.62 -1.80
CA THR A 190 1.76 33.10 -1.39
C THR A 190 1.05 32.03 -0.57
N LYS A 191 0.43 32.43 0.50
CA LYS A 191 -0.40 31.60 1.38
C LYS A 191 -1.87 31.91 1.12
N TYR A 192 -2.65 30.90 0.74
CA TYR A 192 -4.08 31.06 0.40
C TYR A 192 -5.02 30.62 1.52
N MET A 193 -4.55 29.74 2.42
CA MET A 193 -5.38 29.21 3.50
C MET A 193 -4.71 29.33 4.86
N TYR A 194 -5.54 29.35 5.90
CA TYR A 194 -5.11 29.52 7.28
C TYR A 194 -5.63 28.39 8.16
N LYS A 195 -4.98 28.19 9.31
CA LYS A 195 -5.45 27.28 10.36
C LYS A 195 -6.91 27.61 10.73
N GLY A 196 -7.74 26.57 10.82
CA GLY A 196 -9.15 26.69 11.17
C GLY A 196 -10.09 26.78 9.97
N GLU A 197 -9.59 27.07 8.78
CA GLU A 197 -10.39 27.07 7.55
C GLU A 197 -10.72 25.65 7.08
N PHE A 198 -11.76 25.56 6.26
CA PHE A 198 -12.20 24.29 5.67
C PHE A 198 -11.61 24.12 4.27
N ALA A 199 -10.80 23.09 4.12
CA ALA A 199 -10.21 22.68 2.85
C ALA A 199 -11.10 21.66 2.14
N THR A 200 -11.13 21.73 0.80
CA THR A 200 -11.72 20.72 -0.09
C THR A 200 -10.65 20.29 -1.08
N VAL A 201 -10.73 19.05 -1.54
CA VAL A 201 -9.78 18.53 -2.53
C VAL A 201 -9.68 19.48 -3.74
N GLY A 202 -8.45 19.79 -4.15
CA GLY A 202 -8.13 20.72 -5.24
C GLY A 202 -8.08 22.19 -4.87
N LYS A 203 -8.50 22.60 -3.64
CA LYS A 203 -8.42 24.00 -3.21
C LYS A 203 -6.96 24.40 -2.93
N PRO A 204 -6.46 25.52 -3.48
CA PRO A 204 -5.10 25.98 -3.25
C PRO A 204 -4.84 26.27 -1.77
N ILE A 205 -3.75 25.76 -1.22
CA ILE A 205 -3.29 26.03 0.14
C ILE A 205 -2.19 27.10 0.11
N PHE A 206 -1.19 26.91 -0.74
CA PHE A 206 -0.11 27.87 -0.93
C PHE A 206 0.54 27.70 -2.29
N LYS A 207 1.31 28.72 -2.69
CA LYS A 207 2.14 28.71 -3.89
C LYS A 207 3.61 28.77 -3.48
N MET A 208 4.45 28.00 -4.13
CA MET A 208 5.89 28.00 -3.89
C MET A 208 6.68 27.92 -5.20
N ALA A 209 7.96 28.26 -5.14
CA ALA A 209 8.90 28.08 -6.24
C ALA A 209 10.30 27.78 -5.73
N ASN A 210 11.10 27.10 -6.54
CA ASN A 210 12.54 27.06 -6.32
C ASN A 210 13.14 28.39 -6.83
N LEU A 211 13.67 29.19 -5.92
CA LEU A 211 14.28 30.48 -6.24
C LEU A 211 15.80 30.42 -6.37
N ASP A 212 16.44 29.26 -6.18
CA ASP A 212 17.89 29.09 -6.33
C ASP A 212 18.30 29.16 -7.81
N GLU A 213 17.35 28.85 -8.70
CA GLU A 213 17.49 29.00 -10.13
C GLU A 213 16.29 29.76 -10.68
N MET A 214 16.58 30.85 -11.40
CA MET A 214 15.58 31.72 -12.00
C MET A 214 15.60 31.61 -13.52
N LEU A 215 14.48 31.84 -14.17
CA LEU A 215 14.35 31.88 -15.61
C LEU A 215 14.21 33.33 -16.07
N LEU A 216 15.16 33.83 -16.85
CA LEU A 216 14.97 35.09 -17.56
C LEU A 216 14.20 34.81 -18.85
N ARG A 217 12.98 35.29 -18.94
CA ARG A 217 12.19 35.29 -20.17
C ARG A 217 12.56 36.53 -20.97
N ALA A 218 13.50 36.37 -21.89
CA ALA A 218 14.03 37.47 -22.74
C ALA A 218 13.45 37.37 -24.14
N TYR A 219 13.34 38.53 -24.81
CA TYR A 219 12.77 38.67 -26.13
C TYR A 219 13.84 39.14 -27.11
N PHE A 220 14.12 38.34 -28.14
CA PHE A 220 15.12 38.61 -29.16
C PHE A 220 14.46 39.00 -30.50
N THR A 221 15.00 40.01 -31.17
CA THR A 221 14.62 40.35 -32.56
C THR A 221 15.11 39.29 -33.54
N GLY A 222 14.57 39.27 -34.75
CA GLY A 222 15.01 38.34 -35.80
C GLY A 222 16.53 38.41 -36.09
N ASP A 223 17.10 39.59 -36.09
CA ASP A 223 18.55 39.81 -36.30
C ASP A 223 19.39 39.26 -35.13
N GLN A 224 18.88 39.37 -33.94
CA GLN A 224 19.53 38.82 -32.72
C GLN A 224 19.42 37.30 -32.66
N LEU A 225 18.30 36.73 -33.15
CA LEU A 225 18.06 35.29 -33.15
C LEU A 225 19.15 34.52 -33.94
N ALA A 226 19.66 35.09 -35.00
CA ALA A 226 20.74 34.48 -35.82
C ALA A 226 22.05 34.28 -35.01
N LYS A 227 22.23 35.02 -33.91
CA LYS A 227 23.47 35.04 -33.10
C LYS A 227 23.39 34.16 -31.87
N ILE A 228 22.23 33.54 -31.56
CA ILE A 228 22.01 32.73 -30.36
C ILE A 228 21.65 31.30 -30.69
N LYS A 229 22.01 30.40 -29.81
CA LYS A 229 21.66 28.96 -29.91
C LYS A 229 21.26 28.42 -28.54
N VAL A 230 20.38 27.44 -28.55
CA VAL A 230 20.05 26.66 -27.34
C VAL A 230 21.35 26.02 -26.82
N GLY A 231 21.55 26.10 -25.49
CA GLY A 231 22.74 25.62 -24.80
C GLY A 231 23.87 26.68 -24.69
N GLN A 232 23.78 27.82 -25.37
CA GLN A 232 24.74 28.90 -25.27
C GLN A 232 24.69 29.62 -23.93
N THR A 233 25.86 29.94 -23.38
CA THR A 233 26.00 30.83 -22.21
C THR A 233 26.03 32.27 -22.66
N VAL A 234 25.23 33.10 -22.01
CA VAL A 234 25.12 34.54 -22.27
C VAL A 234 25.33 35.34 -20.98
N LYS A 235 25.75 36.57 -21.11
CA LYS A 235 25.86 37.51 -20.00
C LYS A 235 24.57 38.28 -19.83
N ILE A 236 24.14 38.41 -18.57
CA ILE A 236 22.91 39.09 -18.23
C ILE A 236 23.26 40.22 -17.27
N LEU A 237 22.83 41.42 -17.62
CA LEU A 237 22.97 42.60 -16.82
C LEU A 237 21.67 42.84 -16.05
N VAL A 238 21.78 43.03 -14.75
CA VAL A 238 20.65 43.33 -13.86
C VAL A 238 20.97 44.58 -13.10
N ASP A 239 20.01 45.49 -12.99
CA ASP A 239 20.17 46.71 -12.21
C ASP A 239 20.32 46.37 -10.71
N ALA A 240 21.45 46.76 -10.12
CA ALA A 240 21.76 46.56 -8.71
C ALA A 240 21.42 47.78 -7.82
N GLY A 241 20.83 48.82 -8.43
CA GLY A 241 20.56 50.09 -7.75
C GLY A 241 21.75 51.07 -7.83
N ASN A 242 21.50 52.33 -7.54
CA ASN A 242 22.49 53.43 -7.56
C ASN A 242 23.26 53.56 -8.89
N GLY A 243 22.70 53.09 -9.99
CA GLY A 243 23.36 53.08 -11.31
C GLY A 243 24.40 51.97 -11.53
N GLU A 244 24.53 51.05 -10.59
CA GLU A 244 25.38 49.89 -10.71
C GLU A 244 24.63 48.72 -11.39
N THR A 245 25.32 47.96 -12.23
CA THR A 245 24.80 46.77 -12.89
C THR A 245 25.57 45.54 -12.43
N LYS A 246 24.81 44.50 -12.01
CA LYS A 246 25.38 43.16 -11.69
C LYS A 246 25.37 42.29 -12.94
N GLU A 247 26.51 41.75 -13.29
CA GLU A 247 26.65 40.80 -14.40
C GLU A 247 26.49 39.38 -13.89
N LEU A 248 25.59 38.62 -14.53
CA LEU A 248 25.31 37.24 -14.24
C LEU A 248 25.47 36.38 -15.47
N ASN A 249 25.82 35.12 -15.31
CA ASN A 249 25.90 34.16 -16.41
C ASN A 249 24.59 33.36 -16.47
N GLY A 250 24.00 33.26 -17.66
CA GLY A 250 22.83 32.44 -17.92
C GLY A 250 23.01 31.51 -19.09
N LYS A 251 22.31 30.39 -19.08
CA LYS A 251 22.32 29.42 -20.17
C LYS A 251 20.98 29.43 -20.87
N ILE A 252 20.97 29.61 -22.19
CA ILE A 252 19.77 29.55 -23.02
C ILE A 252 19.25 28.10 -23.04
N GLU A 253 18.06 27.84 -22.49
CA GLU A 253 17.47 26.52 -22.48
C GLU A 253 16.44 26.31 -23.59
N TRP A 254 15.75 27.37 -23.94
CA TRP A 254 14.68 27.30 -24.92
C TRP A 254 14.56 28.61 -25.72
N ILE A 255 14.21 28.46 -27.00
CA ILE A 255 13.88 29.56 -27.88
C ILE A 255 12.57 29.24 -28.60
N SER A 256 11.62 30.17 -28.58
CA SER A 256 10.32 30.00 -29.23
C SER A 256 10.46 29.80 -30.73
N GLN A 257 9.70 28.85 -31.27
CA GLN A 257 9.61 28.62 -32.74
C GLN A 257 8.58 29.56 -33.41
N LYS A 258 7.83 30.32 -32.60
CA LYS A 258 6.83 31.29 -33.05
C LYS A 258 7.25 32.68 -32.59
N SER A 259 7.11 33.66 -33.49
CA SER A 259 7.22 35.05 -33.11
C SER A 259 6.02 35.48 -32.26
N GLU A 260 6.27 36.32 -31.30
CA GLU A 260 5.26 36.99 -30.46
C GLU A 260 5.38 38.50 -30.71
N PHE A 261 4.30 39.23 -30.46
CA PHE A 261 4.37 40.68 -30.37
C PHE A 261 4.96 41.05 -29.02
N THR A 262 5.78 42.12 -28.98
CA THR A 262 6.38 42.59 -27.73
C THR A 262 5.29 42.85 -26.69
N PRO A 263 5.41 42.29 -25.47
CA PRO A 263 4.35 42.38 -24.44
C PRO A 263 4.19 43.79 -23.82
N LYS A 264 4.83 44.81 -24.38
CA LYS A 264 4.70 46.18 -23.83
C LYS A 264 3.53 46.95 -24.45
N THR A 265 2.85 47.72 -23.64
CA THR A 265 1.99 48.83 -24.01
C THR A 265 2.81 49.86 -24.81
N ILE A 266 2.73 49.80 -26.09
CA ILE A 266 3.56 50.58 -27.01
C ILE A 266 2.96 51.96 -27.16
N GLN A 267 3.77 52.97 -26.91
CA GLN A 267 3.37 54.37 -27.02
C GLN A 267 3.62 55.04 -28.36
N THR A 268 4.38 54.44 -29.27
CA THR A 268 4.73 54.99 -30.58
C THR A 268 4.38 54.11 -31.77
N LYS A 269 4.08 54.71 -32.93
CA LYS A 269 3.66 54.02 -34.17
C LYS A 269 4.76 53.13 -34.76
N ASP A 270 6.03 53.45 -34.56
CA ASP A 270 7.18 52.77 -35.18
C ASP A 270 7.58 51.49 -34.43
N GLU A 271 7.18 51.31 -33.18
CA GLU A 271 7.49 50.15 -32.37
C GLU A 271 6.47 48.99 -32.49
N ARG A 272 5.37 49.18 -33.25
CA ARG A 272 4.28 48.21 -33.40
C ARG A 272 4.60 47.01 -34.30
N ALA A 273 5.70 47.02 -35.03
CA ALA A 273 6.01 46.07 -36.09
C ALA A 273 7.12 45.06 -35.77
N ASN A 274 7.72 45.12 -34.58
CA ASN A 274 8.84 44.23 -34.29
C ASN A 274 8.37 42.92 -33.70
N LEU A 275 8.35 41.88 -34.54
CA LEU A 275 8.21 40.49 -34.12
C LEU A 275 9.45 40.09 -33.33
N VAL A 276 9.22 39.51 -32.14
CA VAL A 276 10.25 39.04 -31.24
C VAL A 276 10.07 37.55 -30.95
N TYR A 277 11.13 36.90 -30.57
CA TYR A 277 11.13 35.50 -30.20
C TYR A 277 11.44 35.39 -28.70
N ALA A 278 10.53 34.79 -27.93
CA ALA A 278 10.74 34.55 -26.52
C ALA A 278 11.83 33.49 -26.34
N SER A 279 12.68 33.66 -25.35
CA SER A 279 13.65 32.66 -24.91
C SER A 279 13.63 32.49 -23.42
N LYS A 280 13.94 31.32 -22.92
CA LYS A 280 14.13 31.03 -21.49
C LYS A 280 15.62 30.82 -21.24
N ILE A 281 16.16 31.62 -20.33
CA ILE A 281 17.57 31.60 -19.94
C ILE A 281 17.65 31.30 -18.46
N ARG A 282 18.23 30.15 -18.10
CA ARG A 282 18.39 29.74 -16.71
C ARG A 282 19.58 30.46 -16.09
N VAL A 283 19.36 31.02 -14.91
CA VAL A 283 20.33 31.82 -14.16
C VAL A 283 20.38 31.32 -12.74
N LYS A 284 21.55 31.06 -12.19
CA LYS A 284 21.72 30.78 -10.77
C LYS A 284 21.48 32.05 -9.97
N ASN A 285 20.71 31.92 -8.90
CA ASN A 285 20.37 33.01 -8.01
C ASN A 285 21.04 32.85 -6.64
N ASP A 286 21.69 33.89 -6.20
CA ASP A 286 22.29 33.99 -4.85
C ASP A 286 21.34 34.67 -3.83
N GLY A 287 20.05 34.76 -4.15
CA GLY A 287 19.04 35.46 -3.36
C GLY A 287 18.81 36.91 -3.78
N PHE A 288 19.64 37.46 -4.69
CA PHE A 288 19.51 38.82 -5.22
C PHE A 288 18.32 38.95 -6.17
N LEU A 289 18.19 38.01 -7.11
CA LEU A 289 17.14 38.05 -8.12
C LEU A 289 15.76 37.81 -7.49
N LYS A 290 14.80 38.61 -7.94
CA LYS A 290 13.38 38.49 -7.55
C LYS A 290 12.51 38.30 -8.79
N ILE A 291 11.39 37.61 -8.65
CA ILE A 291 10.39 37.46 -9.71
C ILE A 291 9.93 38.86 -10.16
N GLY A 292 9.89 39.07 -11.47
CA GLY A 292 9.50 40.36 -12.05
C GLY A 292 10.64 41.35 -12.24
N MET A 293 11.88 41.11 -11.73
CA MET A 293 13.03 41.97 -12.01
C MET A 293 13.37 41.93 -13.51
N TYR A 294 13.86 43.05 -14.03
CA TYR A 294 14.33 43.16 -15.42
C TYR A 294 15.78 42.71 -15.55
N GLY A 295 16.06 42.03 -16.68
CA GLY A 295 17.39 41.69 -17.07
C GLY A 295 17.64 41.97 -18.53
N GLU A 296 18.85 42.42 -18.86
CA GLU A 296 19.30 42.66 -20.23
C GLU A 296 20.33 41.63 -20.63
N VAL A 297 20.11 40.98 -21.78
CA VAL A 297 21.03 39.98 -22.32
C VAL A 297 22.02 40.70 -23.27
N LYS A 298 23.31 40.60 -22.94
CA LYS A 298 24.43 41.06 -23.77
C LYS A 298 24.87 39.88 -24.64
N LEU A 299 24.85 40.11 -25.94
CA LEU A 299 25.28 39.14 -26.97
C LEU A 299 26.75 39.31 -27.31
#